data_3906331c6b5769a57ee022da0e2ba36c
#
_entry.id   3906331c6b5769a57ee022da0e2ba36c
#
_cell.length_a   1.000
_cell.length_b   1.000
_cell.length_c   1.000
_cell.angle_alpha   90.00
_cell.angle_beta   90.00
_cell.angle_gamma   90.00
#
_symmetry.space_group_name_H-M   'P 1'
#
loop_
_entity.id
_entity.type
_entity.pdbx_description
1 polymer ?
#
loop_
_entity_poly.entity_id
_entity_poly.type
_entity_poly.pdbx_seq_one_letter_code
_entity_poly.pdbx_strand_id
1 'polypeptide(L)'
;MNTAEVDFSFLEEGFSAKDIVEQKINESSMTDDRDAFYVCDLGDVLKKHLRWARALPRVSPFYAVKCNDSSVVLTTLASLGTGFDCASKTEIQLVQSLGVDPSRIIYANPCKQVSQIKYASAHGVQMMTFDSEMELMKVARCHNSAKLVLRIATDDSKAVCRLSIKFGAQLKACRGLLEKAKELALDVIGVSFHVGSGCTDAEAYKQAITDARCVFDIGHDLGFSMNLLDIGGGFPGSEDTELKFEEITAVINPALDKYFPADSGVRIIAEPGRFYVASAYTLVVNIIAKKVLMDDESGSDEEDEGTSDRSLMYYVNDGVYGSFNCILYDHAHCLPTLHKKSKPDEAMYPCSIWGPTCDGLDRIVEQCNLPDMHVGDWLVFENMGAYTVAASSTFNGFQKPDIHYVISRPAWQHVQQICSQGLPLPAGTCTLDVPACCGRESNLELPVKPAQARVL
;
A
#
# COMPACT_ATOMS: atom_id res chain seq x y z
N MET A 1 8.09 9.33 24.87
CA MET A 1 8.22 8.55 23.63
C MET A 1 9.71 8.40 23.35
N ASN A 2 10.27 7.19 23.41
CA ASN A 2 11.59 6.96 22.85
C ASN A 2 11.44 7.04 21.33
N THR A 3 11.86 8.15 20.75
CA THR A 3 11.95 8.32 19.30
C THR A 3 13.01 7.36 18.81
N ALA A 4 12.59 6.23 18.23
CA ALA A 4 13.48 5.50 17.34
C ALA A 4 13.98 6.53 16.32
N GLU A 5 15.28 6.60 16.11
CA GLU A 5 15.87 7.48 15.08
C GLU A 5 15.21 7.10 13.75
N VAL A 6 14.36 7.98 13.23
CA VAL A 6 13.72 7.79 11.92
C VAL A 6 14.74 8.27 10.91
N ASP A 7 15.35 7.33 10.20
CA ASP A 7 16.39 7.63 9.22
C ASP A 7 15.75 8.08 7.91
N PHE A 8 15.60 9.40 7.73
CA PHE A 8 15.18 10.01 6.48
C PHE A 8 15.98 11.29 6.21
N SER A 9 16.03 11.70 4.95
CA SER A 9 16.70 12.93 4.52
C SER A 9 15.70 14.02 4.19
N PHE A 10 16.04 15.28 4.52
CA PHE A 10 15.26 16.41 4.06
C PHE A 10 15.57 16.75 2.61
N LEU A 11 14.52 16.93 1.80
CA LEU A 11 14.65 17.52 0.47
C LEU A 11 15.12 18.97 0.58
N GLU A 12 16.04 19.36 -0.29
CA GLU A 12 16.40 20.76 -0.47
C GLU A 12 15.22 21.55 -1.05
N GLU A 13 15.24 22.87 -0.88
CA GLU A 13 14.16 23.72 -1.38
C GLU A 13 14.08 23.64 -2.93
N GLY A 14 12.90 23.31 -3.44
CA GLY A 14 12.67 23.11 -4.86
C GLY A 14 12.98 21.69 -5.38
N PHE A 15 13.57 20.80 -4.56
CA PHE A 15 13.83 19.41 -4.92
C PHE A 15 12.59 18.54 -4.69
N SER A 16 12.45 17.52 -5.52
CA SER A 16 11.45 16.45 -5.45
C SER A 16 12.12 15.09 -5.27
N ALA A 17 11.33 14.04 -5.05
CA ALA A 17 11.84 12.66 -5.02
C ALA A 17 12.53 12.27 -6.35
N LYS A 18 12.09 12.84 -7.48
CA LYS A 18 12.73 12.60 -8.80
C LYS A 18 14.16 13.13 -8.85
N ASP A 19 14.43 14.28 -8.24
CA ASP A 19 15.78 14.86 -8.17
C ASP A 19 16.70 13.97 -7.32
N ILE A 20 16.17 13.32 -6.29
CA ILE A 20 16.94 12.35 -5.50
C ILE A 20 17.22 11.06 -6.33
N VAL A 21 16.28 10.60 -7.16
CA VAL A 21 16.54 9.51 -8.10
C VAL A 21 17.71 9.87 -9.03
N GLU A 22 17.67 11.05 -9.65
CA GLU A 22 18.75 11.54 -10.52
C GLU A 22 20.10 11.63 -9.77
N GLN A 23 20.08 12.19 -8.56
CA GLN A 23 21.29 12.28 -7.74
C GLN A 23 21.86 10.90 -7.44
N LYS A 24 21.03 9.93 -7.03
CA LYS A 24 21.47 8.57 -6.70
C LYS A 24 22.03 7.84 -7.92
N ILE A 25 21.39 7.96 -9.07
CA ILE A 25 21.90 7.41 -10.33
C ILE A 25 23.28 8.00 -10.66
N ASN A 26 23.44 9.31 -10.51
CA ASN A 26 24.72 9.99 -10.77
C ASN A 26 25.82 9.53 -9.77
N GLU A 27 25.48 9.39 -8.48
CA GLU A 27 26.41 8.85 -7.46
C GLU A 27 26.85 7.43 -7.80
N SER A 28 25.92 6.54 -8.16
CA SER A 28 26.20 5.15 -8.57
C SER A 28 26.99 5.07 -9.88
N SER A 29 26.85 6.05 -10.76
CA SER A 29 27.62 6.11 -12.03
C SER A 29 29.10 6.44 -11.82
N MET A 30 29.46 6.99 -10.65
CA MET A 30 30.83 7.29 -10.27
C MET A 30 31.53 6.13 -9.57
N THR A 31 30.80 5.08 -9.24
CA THR A 31 31.27 3.87 -8.60
C THR A 31 30.89 2.65 -9.45
N ASP A 32 31.46 1.48 -9.14
CA ASP A 32 31.02 0.21 -9.72
C ASP A 32 29.78 -0.37 -9.04
N ASP A 33 29.29 0.29 -7.97
CA ASP A 33 28.11 -0.11 -7.21
C ASP A 33 26.85 0.47 -7.88
N ARG A 34 26.12 -0.42 -8.55
CA ARG A 34 24.89 -0.08 -9.30
C ARG A 34 23.69 -0.89 -8.84
N ASP A 35 23.63 -1.17 -7.53
CA ASP A 35 22.52 -1.92 -6.96
C ASP A 35 21.19 -1.18 -7.16
N ALA A 36 20.10 -1.96 -7.26
CA ALA A 36 18.77 -1.42 -7.32
C ALA A 36 18.43 -0.67 -6.01
N PHE A 37 17.66 0.39 -6.09
CA PHE A 37 17.25 1.16 -4.91
C PHE A 37 15.86 1.74 -5.04
N TYR A 38 15.28 2.07 -3.90
CA TYR A 38 14.04 2.84 -3.83
C TYR A 38 14.27 4.28 -3.38
N VAL A 39 13.43 5.17 -3.85
CA VAL A 39 13.18 6.48 -3.24
C VAL A 39 11.76 6.52 -2.72
N CYS A 40 11.57 6.82 -1.44
CA CYS A 40 10.27 6.93 -0.79
C CYS A 40 9.99 8.38 -0.39
N ASP A 41 8.99 9.02 -0.99
CA ASP A 41 8.50 10.35 -0.63
C ASP A 41 7.47 10.26 0.51
N LEU A 42 7.90 10.52 1.74
CA LEU A 42 7.00 10.58 2.89
C LEU A 42 6.03 11.77 2.82
N GLY A 43 6.35 12.79 2.02
CA GLY A 43 5.43 13.89 1.73
C GLY A 43 4.21 13.45 0.95
N ASP A 44 4.33 12.40 0.10
CA ASP A 44 3.20 11.81 -0.58
C ASP A 44 2.27 11.06 0.38
N VAL A 45 2.83 10.36 1.39
CA VAL A 45 2.04 9.74 2.47
C VAL A 45 1.22 10.78 3.24
N LEU A 46 1.82 11.94 3.54
CA LEU A 46 1.10 13.06 4.17
C LEU A 46 -0.03 13.58 3.25
N LYS A 47 0.24 13.79 1.96
CA LYS A 47 -0.78 14.25 0.98
C LYS A 47 -1.95 13.28 0.92
N LYS A 48 -1.69 11.96 0.92
CA LYS A 48 -2.71 10.90 0.97
C LYS A 48 -3.54 10.99 2.25
N HIS A 49 -2.91 11.23 3.40
CA HIS A 49 -3.62 11.37 4.66
C HIS A 49 -4.57 12.59 4.67
N LEU A 50 -4.10 13.72 4.18
CA LEU A 50 -4.92 14.93 4.05
C LEU A 50 -6.08 14.75 3.05
N ARG A 51 -5.81 14.05 1.93
CA ARG A 51 -6.83 13.69 0.93
C ARG A 51 -7.90 12.76 1.54
N TRP A 52 -7.49 11.76 2.33
CA TRP A 52 -8.40 10.88 3.07
C TRP A 52 -9.30 11.66 4.01
N ALA A 53 -8.73 12.47 4.88
CA ALA A 53 -9.47 13.25 5.86
C ALA A 53 -10.49 14.23 5.24
N ARG A 54 -10.20 14.75 4.06
CA ARG A 54 -11.12 15.60 3.29
C ARG A 54 -12.26 14.81 2.66
N ALA A 55 -11.95 13.67 2.03
CA ALA A 55 -12.92 12.92 1.24
C ALA A 55 -13.78 11.98 2.11
N LEU A 56 -13.26 11.48 3.23
CA LEU A 56 -13.91 10.55 4.17
C LEU A 56 -13.80 11.04 5.62
N PRO A 57 -14.39 12.21 5.94
CA PRO A 57 -14.17 12.88 7.25
C PRO A 57 -14.72 12.08 8.45
N ARG A 58 -15.66 11.15 8.21
CA ARG A 58 -16.26 10.29 9.24
C ARG A 58 -15.56 8.94 9.38
N VAL A 59 -14.58 8.62 8.52
CA VAL A 59 -13.94 7.30 8.45
C VAL A 59 -12.50 7.41 8.93
N SER A 60 -12.20 6.83 10.09
CA SER A 60 -10.83 6.78 10.61
C SER A 60 -10.01 5.71 9.89
N PRO A 61 -8.86 6.04 9.30
CA PRO A 61 -8.03 5.04 8.62
C PRO A 61 -7.24 4.22 9.63
N PHE A 62 -7.29 2.90 9.47
CA PHE A 62 -6.46 1.90 10.12
C PHE A 62 -5.55 1.30 9.06
N TYR A 63 -4.31 1.76 9.00
CA TYR A 63 -3.38 1.39 7.93
C TYR A 63 -3.10 -0.12 7.93
N ALA A 64 -3.23 -0.77 6.76
CA ALA A 64 -2.97 -2.20 6.59
C ALA A 64 -1.46 -2.47 6.51
N VAL A 65 -0.85 -2.91 7.62
CA VAL A 65 0.61 -3.10 7.76
C VAL A 65 1.17 -4.06 6.72
N LYS A 66 0.43 -5.11 6.39
CA LYS A 66 0.78 -6.11 5.35
C LYS A 66 1.09 -5.53 3.97
N CYS A 67 0.61 -4.32 3.68
CA CYS A 67 0.86 -3.66 2.40
C CYS A 67 2.30 -3.16 2.26
N ASN A 68 2.83 -2.53 3.33
CA ASN A 68 4.21 -2.09 3.46
C ASN A 68 4.51 -1.89 4.95
N ASP A 69 5.41 -2.70 5.49
CA ASP A 69 5.76 -2.76 6.91
C ASP A 69 7.00 -1.94 7.27
N SER A 70 7.43 -1.03 6.39
CA SER A 70 8.56 -0.15 6.64
C SER A 70 8.37 0.68 7.92
N SER A 71 9.33 0.61 8.86
CA SER A 71 9.26 1.31 10.13
C SER A 71 9.13 2.82 9.98
N VAL A 72 9.76 3.41 8.96
CA VAL A 72 9.71 4.85 8.66
C VAL A 72 8.29 5.27 8.23
N VAL A 73 7.64 4.48 7.36
CA VAL A 73 6.25 4.71 6.95
C VAL A 73 5.31 4.54 8.13
N LEU A 74 5.46 3.46 8.89
CA LEU A 74 4.62 3.19 10.06
C LEU A 74 4.74 4.30 11.12
N THR A 75 5.96 4.79 11.38
CA THR A 75 6.20 5.92 12.30
C THR A 75 5.53 7.21 11.79
N THR A 76 5.63 7.48 10.49
CA THR A 76 4.97 8.63 9.87
C THR A 76 3.45 8.55 10.04
N LEU A 77 2.84 7.40 9.72
CA LEU A 77 1.40 7.16 9.86
C LEU A 77 0.95 7.19 11.32
N ALA A 78 1.76 6.63 12.26
CA ALA A 78 1.48 6.71 13.69
C ALA A 78 1.44 8.15 14.18
N SER A 79 2.36 9.00 13.69
CA SER A 79 2.44 10.44 13.98
C SER A 79 1.26 11.22 13.41
N LEU A 80 0.72 10.78 12.27
CA LEU A 80 -0.51 11.32 11.66
C LEU A 80 -1.79 10.87 12.37
N GLY A 81 -1.69 9.99 13.36
CA GLY A 81 -2.85 9.58 14.17
C GLY A 81 -3.64 8.40 13.60
N THR A 82 -3.17 7.70 12.56
CA THR A 82 -3.87 6.51 12.03
C THR A 82 -3.93 5.38 13.05
N GLY A 83 -4.96 4.52 12.97
CA GLY A 83 -4.91 3.18 13.52
C GLY A 83 -4.11 2.23 12.62
N PHE A 84 -4.05 0.95 13.00
CA PHE A 84 -3.34 -0.08 12.25
C PHE A 84 -4.15 -1.37 12.16
N ASP A 85 -4.32 -1.90 10.95
CA ASP A 85 -4.77 -3.25 10.66
C ASP A 85 -3.55 -4.18 10.67
N CYS A 86 -3.49 -5.04 11.69
CA CYS A 86 -2.45 -6.06 11.83
C CYS A 86 -3.03 -7.45 11.58
N ALA A 87 -2.34 -8.25 10.77
CA ALA A 87 -2.74 -9.60 10.42
C ALA A 87 -1.99 -10.70 11.19
N SER A 88 -0.98 -10.34 11.99
CA SER A 88 -0.14 -11.27 12.74
C SER A 88 0.42 -10.68 14.03
N LYS A 89 0.94 -11.57 14.89
CA LYS A 89 1.69 -11.19 16.10
C LYS A 89 2.87 -10.27 15.74
N THR A 90 3.59 -10.55 14.68
CA THR A 90 4.78 -9.78 14.29
C THR A 90 4.40 -8.35 13.91
N GLU A 91 3.32 -8.17 13.16
CA GLU A 91 2.83 -6.83 12.83
C GLU A 91 2.35 -6.07 14.08
N ILE A 92 1.66 -6.73 15.02
CA ILE A 92 1.29 -6.13 16.31
C ILE A 92 2.56 -5.70 17.07
N GLN A 93 3.59 -6.55 17.15
CA GLN A 93 4.85 -6.23 17.81
C GLN A 93 5.52 -5.02 17.17
N LEU A 94 5.58 -5.00 15.84
CA LEU A 94 6.18 -3.91 15.10
C LEU A 94 5.47 -2.58 15.39
N VAL A 95 4.14 -2.55 15.30
CA VAL A 95 3.36 -1.33 15.56
C VAL A 95 3.48 -0.87 17.01
N GLN A 96 3.43 -1.80 17.98
CA GLN A 96 3.59 -1.46 19.39
C GLN A 96 5.00 -0.98 19.75
N SER A 97 6.04 -1.47 19.07
CA SER A 97 7.41 -0.99 19.27
C SER A 97 7.60 0.49 18.92
N LEU A 98 6.71 1.04 18.08
CA LEU A 98 6.65 2.46 17.75
C LEU A 98 5.87 3.31 18.78
N GLY A 99 5.41 2.69 19.87
CA GLY A 99 4.66 3.37 20.93
C GLY A 99 3.17 3.58 20.62
N VAL A 100 2.61 2.87 19.65
CA VAL A 100 1.18 2.96 19.29
C VAL A 100 0.37 2.27 20.38
N ASP A 101 -0.68 2.97 20.88
CA ASP A 101 -1.60 2.43 21.85
C ASP A 101 -2.39 1.24 21.30
N PRO A 102 -2.57 0.13 22.06
CA PRO A 102 -3.32 -1.04 21.60
C PRO A 102 -4.76 -0.76 21.12
N SER A 103 -5.40 0.29 21.63
CA SER A 103 -6.74 0.71 21.18
C SER A 103 -6.79 1.24 19.74
N ARG A 104 -5.62 1.54 19.17
CA ARG A 104 -5.43 1.93 17.76
C ARG A 104 -5.08 0.75 16.85
N ILE A 105 -5.15 -0.49 17.35
CA ILE A 105 -4.83 -1.71 16.60
C ILE A 105 -6.06 -2.57 16.49
N ILE A 106 -6.39 -3.03 15.27
CA ILE A 106 -7.33 -4.12 15.01
C ILE A 106 -6.56 -5.33 14.48
N TYR A 107 -6.78 -6.50 15.10
CA TYR A 107 -6.24 -7.75 14.59
C TYR A 107 -7.21 -8.30 13.53
N ALA A 108 -7.06 -7.83 12.29
CA ALA A 108 -8.01 -8.04 11.20
C ALA A 108 -7.76 -9.32 10.39
N ASN A 109 -7.34 -10.39 11.02
CA ASN A 109 -7.28 -11.73 10.43
C ASN A 109 -8.38 -12.62 11.03
N PRO A 110 -9.41 -13.03 10.26
CA PRO A 110 -10.50 -13.85 10.80
C PRO A 110 -10.08 -15.24 11.28
N CYS A 111 -8.93 -15.75 10.83
CA CYS A 111 -8.42 -17.09 11.13
C CYS A 111 -7.07 -16.99 11.85
N LYS A 112 -7.09 -16.88 13.20
CA LYS A 112 -5.89 -16.63 13.98
C LYS A 112 -5.37 -17.90 14.66
N GLN A 113 -4.04 -18.01 14.78
CA GLN A 113 -3.39 -19.06 15.57
C GLN A 113 -3.58 -18.77 17.07
N VAL A 114 -3.85 -19.80 17.86
CA VAL A 114 -4.09 -19.70 19.32
C VAL A 114 -3.00 -18.92 20.06
N SER A 115 -1.72 -19.20 19.76
CA SER A 115 -0.60 -18.50 20.39
C SER A 115 -0.60 -16.99 20.10
N GLN A 116 -1.05 -16.59 18.91
CA GLN A 116 -1.14 -15.20 18.50
C GLN A 116 -2.34 -14.48 19.13
N ILE A 117 -3.48 -15.18 19.33
CA ILE A 117 -4.62 -14.65 20.12
C ILE A 117 -4.18 -14.38 21.56
N LYS A 118 -3.48 -15.33 22.19
CA LYS A 118 -2.92 -15.16 23.54
C LYS A 118 -1.94 -13.98 23.62
N TYR A 119 -1.12 -13.80 22.58
CA TYR A 119 -0.22 -12.66 22.49
C TYR A 119 -1.00 -11.34 22.46
N ALA A 120 -2.00 -11.21 21.58
CA ALA A 120 -2.86 -10.03 21.48
C ALA A 120 -3.54 -9.70 22.84
N SER A 121 -4.07 -10.73 23.53
CA SER A 121 -4.66 -10.61 24.87
C SER A 121 -3.65 -10.04 25.90
N ALA A 122 -2.44 -10.61 25.93
CA ALA A 122 -1.39 -10.21 26.88
C ALA A 122 -0.86 -8.78 26.62
N HIS A 123 -1.03 -8.26 25.40
CA HIS A 123 -0.53 -6.95 24.98
C HIS A 123 -1.65 -5.91 24.78
N GLY A 124 -2.87 -6.18 25.28
CA GLY A 124 -3.95 -5.22 25.30
C GLY A 124 -4.69 -4.99 23.98
N VAL A 125 -4.37 -5.76 22.92
CA VAL A 125 -5.07 -5.66 21.63
C VAL A 125 -6.40 -6.40 21.73
N GLN A 126 -7.49 -5.66 21.86
CA GLN A 126 -8.83 -6.19 22.07
C GLN A 126 -9.63 -6.37 20.78
N MET A 127 -9.52 -5.44 19.83
CA MET A 127 -10.28 -5.51 18.57
C MET A 127 -9.73 -6.63 17.68
N MET A 128 -10.58 -7.57 17.29
CA MET A 128 -10.21 -8.63 16.36
C MET A 128 -11.40 -9.15 15.56
N THR A 129 -11.14 -9.52 14.31
CA THR A 129 -12.17 -10.04 13.39
C THR A 129 -12.41 -11.53 13.57
N PHE A 130 -13.61 -11.98 13.22
CA PHE A 130 -13.98 -13.40 13.13
C PHE A 130 -15.04 -13.61 12.05
N ASP A 131 -15.15 -14.82 11.52
CA ASP A 131 -16.16 -15.22 10.52
C ASP A 131 -16.64 -16.67 10.68
N SER A 132 -16.28 -17.34 11.78
CA SER A 132 -16.63 -18.72 12.03
C SER A 132 -16.80 -19.05 13.52
N GLU A 133 -17.59 -20.10 13.82
CA GLU A 133 -17.78 -20.56 15.20
C GLU A 133 -16.49 -21.07 15.84
N MET A 134 -15.63 -21.73 15.05
CA MET A 134 -14.35 -22.24 15.55
C MET A 134 -13.44 -21.11 16.02
N GLU A 135 -13.50 -19.96 15.35
CA GLU A 135 -12.75 -18.77 15.77
C GLU A 135 -13.28 -18.23 17.10
N LEU A 136 -14.61 -18.12 17.25
CA LEU A 136 -15.25 -17.75 18.52
C LEU A 136 -14.83 -18.64 19.69
N MET A 137 -14.80 -19.96 19.46
CA MET A 137 -14.37 -20.94 20.48
C MET A 137 -12.89 -20.76 20.87
N LYS A 138 -12.02 -20.42 19.94
CA LYS A 138 -10.60 -20.12 20.23
C LYS A 138 -10.47 -18.83 21.06
N VAL A 139 -11.20 -17.79 20.66
CA VAL A 139 -11.17 -16.49 21.36
C VAL A 139 -11.71 -16.63 22.76
N ALA A 140 -12.84 -17.31 22.97
CA ALA A 140 -13.42 -17.55 24.30
C ALA A 140 -12.44 -18.21 25.28
N ARG A 141 -11.55 -19.07 24.79
CA ARG A 141 -10.52 -19.74 25.62
C ARG A 141 -9.27 -18.91 25.87
N CYS A 142 -8.99 -17.93 25.01
CA CYS A 142 -7.67 -17.30 24.98
C CYS A 142 -7.70 -15.80 25.24
N HIS A 143 -8.86 -15.15 25.08
CA HIS A 143 -9.00 -13.70 25.17
C HIS A 143 -10.44 -13.29 25.52
N ASN A 144 -10.80 -13.45 26.78
CA ASN A 144 -12.16 -13.20 27.28
C ASN A 144 -12.57 -11.72 27.29
N SER A 145 -11.63 -10.79 27.16
CA SER A 145 -11.89 -9.35 27.00
C SER A 145 -11.81 -8.86 25.55
N ALA A 146 -11.81 -9.78 24.58
CA ALA A 146 -11.81 -9.43 23.17
C ALA A 146 -13.06 -8.65 22.76
N LYS A 147 -12.88 -7.65 21.92
CA LYS A 147 -13.93 -6.88 21.25
C LYS A 147 -14.01 -7.36 19.81
N LEU A 148 -15.00 -8.20 19.54
CA LEU A 148 -15.08 -8.93 18.29
C LEU A 148 -15.81 -8.14 17.21
N VAL A 149 -15.31 -8.27 15.98
CA VAL A 149 -15.89 -7.65 14.78
C VAL A 149 -16.21 -8.78 13.79
N LEU A 150 -17.49 -8.97 13.48
CA LEU A 150 -17.94 -9.99 12.54
C LEU A 150 -17.62 -9.57 11.10
N ARG A 151 -16.73 -10.31 10.45
CA ARG A 151 -16.44 -10.10 9.03
C ARG A 151 -17.49 -10.79 8.18
N ILE A 152 -18.22 -10.01 7.38
CA ILE A 152 -19.20 -10.52 6.41
C ILE A 152 -18.57 -10.70 5.03
N ALA A 153 -19.09 -11.68 4.28
CA ALA A 153 -18.76 -11.84 2.87
C ALA A 153 -19.43 -10.75 2.03
N THR A 154 -18.70 -10.27 1.02
CA THR A 154 -19.17 -9.28 0.05
C THR A 154 -19.07 -9.84 -1.37
N ASP A 155 -19.80 -9.27 -2.30
CA ASP A 155 -19.53 -9.53 -3.73
C ASP A 155 -18.28 -8.75 -4.15
N ASP A 156 -17.16 -9.46 -4.21
CA ASP A 156 -15.87 -8.97 -4.67
C ASP A 156 -15.51 -9.47 -6.08
N SER A 157 -16.52 -9.84 -6.87
CA SER A 157 -16.33 -10.36 -8.24
C SER A 157 -15.65 -9.36 -9.19
N LYS A 158 -15.70 -8.07 -8.85
CA LYS A 158 -15.07 -6.96 -9.57
C LYS A 158 -13.70 -6.55 -9.01
N ALA A 159 -13.16 -7.27 -8.05
CA ALA A 159 -11.84 -7.01 -7.51
C ALA A 159 -10.77 -7.85 -8.22
N VAL A 160 -9.55 -7.28 -8.34
CA VAL A 160 -8.38 -7.99 -8.86
C VAL A 160 -8.02 -9.14 -7.91
N CYS A 161 -7.92 -8.86 -6.60
CA CYS A 161 -7.66 -9.86 -5.58
C CYS A 161 -8.94 -10.11 -4.76
N ARG A 162 -9.63 -11.20 -5.07
CA ARG A 162 -10.86 -11.62 -4.40
C ARG A 162 -10.56 -12.26 -3.04
N LEU A 163 -11.18 -11.73 -1.99
CA LEU A 163 -10.99 -12.21 -0.60
C LEU A 163 -12.17 -13.02 -0.08
N SER A 164 -13.38 -12.85 -0.61
CA SER A 164 -14.59 -13.56 -0.18
C SER A 164 -14.60 -15.06 -0.51
N ILE A 165 -13.67 -15.53 -1.36
CA ILE A 165 -13.41 -16.96 -1.56
C ILE A 165 -12.77 -17.63 -0.34
N LYS A 166 -12.15 -16.84 0.55
CA LYS A 166 -11.40 -17.34 1.73
C LYS A 166 -12.01 -16.85 3.05
N PHE A 167 -12.56 -15.65 3.09
CA PHE A 167 -12.98 -14.97 4.30
C PHE A 167 -14.40 -14.41 4.19
N GLY A 168 -15.03 -14.26 5.36
CA GLY A 168 -16.31 -13.61 5.52
C GLY A 168 -17.49 -14.56 5.66
N ALA A 169 -18.33 -14.30 6.64
CA ALA A 169 -19.56 -15.05 6.89
C ALA A 169 -20.65 -14.63 5.90
N GLN A 170 -21.35 -15.60 5.32
CA GLN A 170 -22.55 -15.34 4.53
C GLN A 170 -23.64 -14.71 5.41
N LEU A 171 -24.43 -13.78 4.89
CA LEU A 171 -25.47 -13.08 5.67
C LEU A 171 -26.42 -14.05 6.39
N LYS A 172 -26.81 -15.16 5.74
CA LYS A 172 -27.66 -16.20 6.33
C LYS A 172 -27.05 -16.88 7.55
N ALA A 173 -25.72 -16.88 7.69
CA ALA A 173 -25.00 -17.50 8.81
C ALA A 173 -24.76 -16.51 9.96
N CYS A 174 -24.89 -15.19 9.73
CA CYS A 174 -24.52 -14.17 10.71
C CYS A 174 -25.34 -14.28 12.02
N ARG A 175 -26.65 -14.56 11.95
CA ARG A 175 -27.49 -14.74 13.14
C ARG A 175 -26.96 -15.89 14.02
N GLY A 176 -26.67 -17.05 13.44
CA GLY A 176 -26.13 -18.20 14.20
C GLY A 176 -24.78 -17.91 14.82
N LEU A 177 -23.89 -17.18 14.12
CA LEU A 177 -22.59 -16.76 14.66
C LEU A 177 -22.75 -15.79 15.85
N LEU A 178 -23.69 -14.85 15.77
CA LEU A 178 -23.97 -13.91 16.86
C LEU A 178 -24.62 -14.63 18.06
N GLU A 179 -25.55 -15.56 17.83
CA GLU A 179 -26.12 -16.42 18.89
C GLU A 179 -25.03 -17.22 19.58
N LYS A 180 -24.09 -17.79 18.81
CA LYS A 180 -22.94 -18.51 19.35
C LYS A 180 -21.99 -17.62 20.15
N ALA A 181 -21.73 -16.42 19.69
CA ALA A 181 -20.93 -15.44 20.46
C ALA A 181 -21.60 -15.11 21.80
N LYS A 182 -22.92 -14.95 21.82
CA LYS A 182 -23.72 -14.72 23.04
C LYS A 182 -23.67 -15.89 24.02
N GLU A 183 -23.80 -17.14 23.50
CA GLU A 183 -23.64 -18.36 24.34
C GLU A 183 -22.26 -18.43 25.00
N LEU A 184 -21.21 -17.97 24.30
CA LEU A 184 -19.84 -17.94 24.79
C LEU A 184 -19.52 -16.71 25.65
N ALA A 185 -20.51 -15.84 25.92
CA ALA A 185 -20.35 -14.56 26.62
C ALA A 185 -19.25 -13.65 26.03
N LEU A 186 -19.12 -13.63 24.72
CA LEU A 186 -18.18 -12.78 23.98
C LEU A 186 -18.84 -11.46 23.57
N ASP A 187 -18.07 -10.39 23.58
CA ASP A 187 -18.50 -9.05 23.21
C ASP A 187 -18.31 -8.83 21.70
N VAL A 188 -19.40 -8.75 20.93
CA VAL A 188 -19.38 -8.41 19.50
C VAL A 188 -19.76 -6.95 19.36
N ILE A 189 -18.77 -6.13 19.03
CA ILE A 189 -18.89 -4.67 18.96
C ILE A 189 -19.20 -4.13 17.59
N GLY A 190 -19.16 -4.95 16.53
CA GLY A 190 -19.36 -4.43 15.19
C GLY A 190 -19.24 -5.44 14.07
N VAL A 191 -19.25 -4.89 12.87
CA VAL A 191 -19.19 -5.63 11.60
C VAL A 191 -18.07 -5.07 10.74
N SER A 192 -17.36 -5.94 10.02
CA SER A 192 -16.39 -5.59 9.00
C SER A 192 -16.70 -6.26 7.66
N PHE A 193 -16.26 -5.63 6.59
CA PHE A 193 -16.22 -6.23 5.25
C PHE A 193 -15.00 -5.76 4.48
N HIS A 194 -14.72 -6.40 3.36
CA HIS A 194 -13.65 -5.95 2.46
C HIS A 194 -14.03 -6.31 1.02
N VAL A 195 -14.13 -5.31 0.15
CA VAL A 195 -14.57 -5.47 -1.25
C VAL A 195 -13.50 -6.04 -2.19
N GLY A 196 -12.35 -6.45 -1.64
CA GLY A 196 -11.20 -6.95 -2.40
C GLY A 196 -10.21 -5.84 -2.80
N SER A 197 -8.93 -6.22 -2.98
CA SER A 197 -7.91 -5.28 -3.46
C SER A 197 -8.06 -5.06 -4.97
N GLY A 198 -7.89 -3.80 -5.42
CA GLY A 198 -8.10 -3.44 -6.81
C GLY A 198 -9.58 -3.53 -7.23
N CYS A 199 -10.51 -3.15 -6.36
CA CYS A 199 -11.93 -3.10 -6.68
C CYS A 199 -12.20 -2.05 -7.77
N THR A 200 -12.93 -2.44 -8.81
CA THR A 200 -13.29 -1.59 -9.95
C THR A 200 -14.76 -1.15 -9.94
N ASP A 201 -15.50 -1.46 -8.86
CA ASP A 201 -16.91 -1.13 -8.71
C ASP A 201 -17.20 -0.46 -7.36
N ALA A 202 -17.46 0.84 -7.38
CA ALA A 202 -17.80 1.59 -6.17
C ALA A 202 -19.12 1.15 -5.51
N GLU A 203 -20.08 0.63 -6.28
CA GLU A 203 -21.37 0.17 -5.73
C GLU A 203 -21.21 -1.04 -4.80
N ALA A 204 -20.11 -1.80 -4.91
CA ALA A 204 -19.80 -2.89 -3.99
C ALA A 204 -19.69 -2.40 -2.53
N TYR A 205 -19.14 -1.19 -2.29
CA TYR A 205 -19.11 -0.59 -0.96
C TYR A 205 -20.51 -0.27 -0.43
N LYS A 206 -21.38 0.28 -1.27
CA LYS A 206 -22.76 0.62 -0.87
C LYS A 206 -23.57 -0.62 -0.51
N GLN A 207 -23.44 -1.69 -1.32
CA GLN A 207 -24.09 -2.97 -1.02
C GLN A 207 -23.58 -3.55 0.31
N ALA A 208 -22.26 -3.56 0.52
CA ALA A 208 -21.64 -4.07 1.74
C ALA A 208 -22.03 -3.24 2.99
N ILE A 209 -22.15 -1.91 2.87
CA ILE A 209 -22.66 -1.04 3.95
C ILE A 209 -24.12 -1.38 4.26
N THR A 210 -24.94 -1.64 3.24
CA THR A 210 -26.35 -2.06 3.42
C THR A 210 -26.42 -3.42 4.15
N ASP A 211 -25.61 -4.38 3.74
CA ASP A 211 -25.54 -5.71 4.35
C ASP A 211 -25.06 -5.64 5.80
N ALA A 212 -24.06 -4.79 6.07
CA ALA A 212 -23.59 -4.54 7.42
C ALA A 212 -24.71 -3.96 8.31
N ARG A 213 -25.55 -3.06 7.80
CA ARG A 213 -26.72 -2.54 8.56
C ARG A 213 -27.67 -3.67 8.95
N CYS A 214 -27.97 -4.59 8.04
CA CYS A 214 -28.81 -5.76 8.37
C CYS A 214 -28.22 -6.60 9.52
N VAL A 215 -26.89 -6.77 9.54
CA VAL A 215 -26.22 -7.53 10.60
C VAL A 215 -26.21 -6.76 11.94
N PHE A 216 -26.07 -5.43 11.91
CA PHE A 216 -26.23 -4.59 13.09
C PHE A 216 -27.63 -4.73 13.70
N ASP A 217 -28.68 -4.77 12.85
CA ASP A 217 -30.07 -4.94 13.31
C ASP A 217 -30.24 -6.32 13.97
N ILE A 218 -29.71 -7.39 13.39
CA ILE A 218 -29.67 -8.73 13.99
C ILE A 218 -28.93 -8.71 15.35
N GLY A 219 -27.78 -8.02 15.41
CA GLY A 219 -27.00 -7.89 16.65
C GLY A 219 -27.77 -7.17 17.75
N HIS A 220 -28.45 -6.09 17.41
CA HIS A 220 -29.33 -5.35 18.32
C HIS A 220 -30.48 -6.23 18.87
N ASP A 221 -31.15 -7.00 17.99
CA ASP A 221 -32.22 -7.93 18.39
C ASP A 221 -31.71 -8.99 19.38
N LEU A 222 -30.45 -9.40 19.24
CA LEU A 222 -29.79 -10.34 20.14
C LEU A 222 -29.22 -9.68 21.41
N GLY A 223 -29.30 -8.36 21.51
CA GLY A 223 -28.87 -7.57 22.69
C GLY A 223 -27.40 -7.19 22.70
N PHE A 224 -26.72 -7.18 21.54
CA PHE A 224 -25.39 -6.61 21.39
C PHE A 224 -25.45 -5.09 21.23
N SER A 225 -24.47 -4.39 21.82
CA SER A 225 -24.28 -2.95 21.64
C SER A 225 -23.21 -2.69 20.58
N MET A 226 -23.55 -2.95 19.31
CA MET A 226 -22.62 -2.74 18.20
C MET A 226 -22.42 -1.24 17.93
N ASN A 227 -21.15 -0.82 17.91
CA ASN A 227 -20.75 0.58 17.76
C ASN A 227 -19.54 0.78 16.82
N LEU A 228 -19.12 -0.27 16.08
CA LEU A 228 -18.01 -0.22 15.15
C LEU A 228 -18.41 -0.78 13.78
N LEU A 229 -18.25 0.03 12.74
CA LEU A 229 -18.30 -0.40 11.34
C LEU A 229 -16.90 -0.28 10.74
N ASP A 230 -16.39 -1.38 10.19
CA ASP A 230 -15.14 -1.41 9.43
C ASP A 230 -15.46 -1.68 7.96
N ILE A 231 -15.18 -0.71 7.10
CA ILE A 231 -15.46 -0.79 5.67
C ILE A 231 -14.29 -1.38 4.85
N GLY A 232 -13.27 -1.91 5.53
CA GLY A 232 -12.15 -2.61 4.91
C GLY A 232 -11.26 -1.72 4.05
N GLY A 233 -10.61 -2.35 3.10
CA GLY A 233 -9.70 -1.70 2.12
C GLY A 233 -10.26 -1.73 0.70
N GLY A 234 -9.36 -1.76 -0.29
CA GLY A 234 -9.70 -1.76 -1.72
C GLY A 234 -9.55 -0.41 -2.41
N PHE A 235 -9.11 0.63 -1.68
CA PHE A 235 -8.92 1.98 -2.20
C PHE A 235 -7.67 2.08 -3.10
N PRO A 236 -7.76 2.73 -4.29
CA PRO A 236 -6.64 2.89 -5.21
C PRO A 236 -5.54 3.78 -4.63
N GLY A 237 -4.28 3.46 -4.95
CA GLY A 237 -3.12 4.16 -4.43
C GLY A 237 -2.45 5.11 -5.43
N SER A 238 -2.79 5.02 -6.71
CA SER A 238 -2.23 5.83 -7.80
C SER A 238 -3.34 6.47 -8.62
N GLU A 239 -2.97 7.42 -9.49
CA GLU A 239 -3.94 8.16 -10.32
C GLU A 239 -4.21 7.50 -11.68
N ASP A 240 -3.49 6.46 -12.02
CA ASP A 240 -3.61 5.69 -13.27
C ASP A 240 -4.65 4.56 -13.21
N THR A 241 -5.34 4.41 -12.08
CA THR A 241 -6.39 3.39 -11.90
C THR A 241 -7.69 3.77 -12.63
N GLU A 242 -8.44 2.75 -13.08
CA GLU A 242 -9.73 2.93 -13.75
C GLU A 242 -10.74 3.64 -12.84
N LEU A 243 -10.90 3.16 -11.61
CA LEU A 243 -11.79 3.75 -10.60
C LEU A 243 -10.98 4.68 -9.67
N LYS A 244 -11.39 5.94 -9.57
CA LYS A 244 -10.71 6.93 -8.74
C LYS A 244 -11.19 6.91 -7.29
N PHE A 245 -10.33 7.36 -6.38
CA PHE A 245 -10.66 7.42 -4.96
C PHE A 245 -11.91 8.27 -4.66
N GLU A 246 -12.06 9.42 -5.33
CA GLU A 246 -13.19 10.31 -5.14
C GLU A 246 -14.51 9.71 -5.64
N GLU A 247 -14.49 8.88 -6.68
CA GLU A 247 -15.67 8.16 -7.17
C GLU A 247 -16.15 7.14 -6.12
N ILE A 248 -15.23 6.45 -5.47
CA ILE A 248 -15.55 5.54 -4.35
C ILE A 248 -16.15 6.33 -3.18
N THR A 249 -15.51 7.44 -2.78
CA THR A 249 -15.99 8.23 -1.64
C THR A 249 -17.34 8.90 -1.88
N ALA A 250 -17.64 9.24 -3.14
CA ALA A 250 -18.95 9.77 -3.56
C ALA A 250 -20.08 8.74 -3.39
N VAL A 251 -19.76 7.44 -3.39
CA VAL A 251 -20.74 6.35 -3.12
C VAL A 251 -20.79 6.03 -1.63
N ILE A 252 -19.62 6.01 -0.95
CA ILE A 252 -19.53 5.65 0.49
C ILE A 252 -20.26 6.68 1.35
N ASN A 253 -19.99 7.99 1.20
CA ASN A 253 -20.53 9.00 2.10
C ASN A 253 -22.06 9.00 2.15
N PRO A 254 -22.80 9.02 1.03
CA PRO A 254 -24.27 8.95 1.07
C PRO A 254 -24.81 7.63 1.66
N ALA A 255 -24.11 6.51 1.44
CA ALA A 255 -24.49 5.23 2.02
C ALA A 255 -24.32 5.25 3.55
N LEU A 256 -23.20 5.82 4.06
CA LEU A 256 -22.98 6.00 5.48
C LEU A 256 -24.00 6.93 6.11
N ASP A 257 -24.34 8.04 5.45
CA ASP A 257 -25.35 8.99 5.96
C ASP A 257 -26.72 8.35 6.06
N LYS A 258 -27.05 7.46 5.12
CA LYS A 258 -28.34 6.74 5.10
C LYS A 258 -28.42 5.63 6.15
N TYR A 259 -27.40 4.79 6.27
CA TYR A 259 -27.46 3.55 7.04
C TYR A 259 -26.78 3.66 8.41
N PHE A 260 -25.84 4.57 8.58
CA PHE A 260 -25.10 4.85 9.80
C PHE A 260 -24.95 6.37 9.99
N PRO A 261 -26.06 7.10 10.23
CA PRO A 261 -26.00 8.56 10.37
C PRO A 261 -25.10 8.99 11.52
N ALA A 262 -24.66 10.26 11.52
CA ALA A 262 -23.65 10.74 12.48
C ALA A 262 -24.08 10.63 13.95
N ASP A 263 -25.39 10.70 14.22
CA ASP A 263 -25.98 10.56 15.55
C ASP A 263 -26.22 9.09 15.98
N SER A 264 -25.92 8.11 15.12
CA SER A 264 -26.04 6.68 15.45
C SER A 264 -25.08 6.19 16.54
N GLY A 265 -24.04 6.97 16.87
CA GLY A 265 -22.99 6.58 17.81
C GLY A 265 -22.03 5.50 17.28
N VAL A 266 -22.15 5.10 16.00
CA VAL A 266 -21.29 4.11 15.37
C VAL A 266 -19.99 4.78 14.88
N ARG A 267 -18.85 4.33 15.40
CA ARG A 267 -17.54 4.66 14.89
C ARG A 267 -17.30 3.93 13.57
N ILE A 268 -16.78 4.63 12.57
CA ILE A 268 -16.47 4.04 11.27
C ILE A 268 -14.96 4.04 11.06
N ILE A 269 -14.41 2.90 10.71
CA ILE A 269 -13.01 2.72 10.33
C ILE A 269 -12.92 2.11 8.94
N ALA A 270 -11.73 2.19 8.34
CA ALA A 270 -11.37 1.52 7.10
C ALA A 270 -9.95 0.99 7.18
N GLU A 271 -9.57 0.06 6.30
CA GLU A 271 -8.26 -0.60 6.28
C GLU A 271 -7.46 -0.26 5.00
N PRO A 272 -7.19 1.04 4.69
CA PRO A 272 -6.41 1.41 3.53
C PRO A 272 -4.95 0.94 3.67
N GLY A 273 -4.45 0.21 2.68
CA GLY A 273 -3.04 -0.11 2.55
C GLY A 273 -2.44 0.62 1.36
N ARG A 274 -2.72 0.10 0.16
CA ARG A 274 -2.24 0.61 -1.14
C ARG A 274 -2.44 2.13 -1.29
N PHE A 275 -3.57 2.66 -0.85
CA PHE A 275 -3.89 4.09 -0.93
C PHE A 275 -2.77 4.97 -0.37
N TYR A 276 -2.15 4.59 0.75
CA TYR A 276 -1.15 5.41 1.43
C TYR A 276 0.24 5.34 0.81
N VAL A 277 0.62 4.21 0.23
CA VAL A 277 2.03 3.93 -0.03
C VAL A 277 2.36 3.65 -1.50
N ALA A 278 1.40 3.31 -2.35
CA ALA A 278 1.70 2.90 -3.72
C ALA A 278 2.52 3.97 -4.46
N SER A 279 2.02 5.19 -4.52
CA SER A 279 2.66 6.30 -5.25
C SER A 279 3.85 6.95 -4.52
N ALA A 280 4.04 6.62 -3.24
CA ALA A 280 5.15 7.16 -2.45
C ALA A 280 6.51 6.55 -2.84
N TYR A 281 6.54 5.39 -3.50
CA TYR A 281 7.77 4.66 -3.79
C TYR A 281 8.06 4.60 -5.29
N THR A 282 9.28 4.95 -5.63
CA THR A 282 9.86 4.77 -6.95
C THR A 282 11.01 3.77 -6.84
N LEU A 283 10.96 2.69 -7.64
CA LEU A 283 12.03 1.70 -7.75
C LEU A 283 12.89 2.02 -8.97
N VAL A 284 14.19 1.92 -8.79
CA VAL A 284 15.20 2.17 -9.82
C VAL A 284 16.07 0.93 -9.94
N VAL A 285 16.15 0.37 -11.15
CA VAL A 285 16.91 -0.85 -11.42
C VAL A 285 17.91 -0.62 -12.56
N ASN A 286 19.03 -1.32 -12.50
CA ASN A 286 20.11 -1.23 -13.49
C ASN A 286 20.05 -2.39 -14.49
N ILE A 287 20.29 -2.12 -15.76
CA ILE A 287 20.41 -3.15 -16.81
C ILE A 287 21.77 -3.84 -16.66
N ILE A 288 21.76 -5.11 -16.26
CA ILE A 288 22.97 -5.92 -16.02
C ILE A 288 23.36 -6.79 -17.20
N ALA A 289 22.42 -7.09 -18.11
CA ALA A 289 22.69 -7.86 -19.31
C ALA A 289 21.67 -7.52 -20.41
N LYS A 290 22.04 -7.81 -21.65
CA LYS A 290 21.22 -7.62 -22.85
C LYS A 290 21.45 -8.77 -23.82
N LYS A 291 20.38 -9.26 -24.47
CA LYS A 291 20.42 -10.14 -25.63
C LYS A 291 19.67 -9.52 -26.80
N VAL A 292 20.18 -9.72 -27.97
CA VAL A 292 19.52 -9.38 -29.24
C VAL A 292 18.99 -10.68 -29.82
N LEU A 293 17.71 -10.74 -30.12
CA LEU A 293 17.07 -11.84 -30.81
C LEU A 293 16.82 -11.38 -32.27
N MET A 294 17.21 -12.22 -33.21
CA MET A 294 16.87 -12.07 -34.62
C MET A 294 15.83 -13.13 -34.94
N ASP A 295 14.72 -12.77 -35.54
CA ASP A 295 13.77 -13.76 -36.02
C ASP A 295 14.35 -14.47 -37.23
N ASP A 296 14.70 -15.76 -37.08
CA ASP A 296 15.26 -16.65 -38.12
C ASP A 296 14.19 -17.14 -39.14
N GLU A 297 12.95 -16.61 -39.08
CA GLU A 297 11.86 -17.08 -39.94
C GLU A 297 11.57 -16.11 -41.12
N SER A 298 12.48 -15.95 -42.04
CA SER A 298 12.11 -15.64 -43.45
C SER A 298 13.15 -16.15 -44.41
N GLY A 299 13.01 -17.42 -44.81
CA GLY A 299 13.64 -17.93 -46.01
C GLY A 299 12.96 -17.39 -47.28
N SER A 300 13.03 -16.08 -47.51
CA SER A 300 12.67 -15.45 -48.78
C SER A 300 13.77 -14.46 -49.13
N ASP A 301 14.48 -14.77 -50.17
CA ASP A 301 15.53 -13.96 -50.85
C ASP A 301 14.92 -12.68 -51.45
N GLU A 302 14.27 -11.81 -50.69
CA GLU A 302 13.94 -10.47 -51.14
C GLU A 302 14.55 -9.47 -50.13
N GLU A 303 15.60 -8.78 -50.62
CA GLU A 303 16.23 -7.65 -49.95
C GLU A 303 15.24 -6.48 -49.86
N ASP A 304 14.38 -6.47 -48.84
CA ASP A 304 13.61 -5.28 -48.45
C ASP A 304 14.35 -4.55 -47.31
N GLU A 305 15.01 -3.45 -47.65
CA GLU A 305 15.70 -2.54 -46.74
C GLU A 305 14.70 -1.78 -45.83
N GLY A 306 13.91 -2.48 -45.01
CA GLY A 306 12.93 -1.80 -44.15
C GLY A 306 12.48 -2.58 -42.97
N THR A 307 13.05 -2.27 -41.80
CA THR A 307 12.72 -2.75 -40.43
C THR A 307 13.24 -4.17 -40.11
N SER A 308 14.42 -4.23 -39.51
CA SER A 308 14.94 -5.47 -38.96
C SER A 308 13.96 -6.00 -37.87
N ASP A 309 13.49 -7.26 -38.03
CA ASP A 309 12.75 -8.04 -37.05
C ASP A 309 13.62 -8.36 -35.83
N ARG A 310 14.11 -7.30 -35.19
CA ARG A 310 15.02 -7.35 -34.05
C ARG A 310 14.25 -7.13 -32.76
N SER A 311 14.25 -8.11 -31.89
CA SER A 311 13.74 -7.96 -30.51
C SER A 311 14.86 -7.99 -29.49
N LEU A 312 14.63 -7.35 -28.32
CA LEU A 312 15.65 -7.18 -27.29
C LEU A 312 15.19 -7.83 -25.97
N MET A 313 16.10 -8.49 -25.28
CA MET A 313 15.89 -8.96 -23.92
C MET A 313 16.82 -8.19 -23.00
N TYR A 314 16.25 -7.51 -22.00
CA TYR A 314 16.98 -6.84 -20.95
C TYR A 314 16.89 -7.62 -19.66
N TYR A 315 18.00 -7.70 -18.93
CA TYR A 315 18.05 -8.29 -17.59
C TYR A 315 18.43 -7.19 -16.62
N VAL A 316 17.69 -7.10 -15.51
CA VAL A 316 17.90 -6.08 -14.48
C VAL A 316 18.22 -6.72 -13.14
N ASN A 317 18.72 -5.93 -12.20
CA ASN A 317 19.23 -6.42 -10.90
C ASN A 317 18.17 -6.56 -9.79
N ASP A 318 16.88 -6.52 -10.13
CA ASP A 318 15.77 -6.92 -9.26
C ASP A 318 14.72 -7.65 -10.10
N GLY A 319 13.84 -8.44 -9.47
CA GLY A 319 12.91 -9.28 -10.23
C GLY A 319 11.68 -9.70 -9.42
N VAL A 320 10.95 -10.69 -9.94
CA VAL A 320 9.68 -11.15 -9.35
C VAL A 320 9.85 -11.88 -8.02
N TYR A 321 11.05 -12.30 -7.66
CA TYR A 321 11.36 -12.81 -6.33
C TYR A 321 11.73 -11.70 -5.33
N GLY A 322 12.12 -10.53 -5.83
CA GLY A 322 12.37 -9.31 -5.08
C GLY A 322 11.18 -8.35 -5.13
N SER A 323 11.41 -7.13 -5.57
CA SER A 323 10.42 -6.05 -5.56
C SER A 323 9.25 -6.26 -6.50
N PHE A 324 9.45 -6.96 -7.61
CA PHE A 324 8.40 -7.24 -8.61
C PHE A 324 7.53 -8.45 -8.26
N ASN A 325 7.61 -8.97 -7.03
CA ASN A 325 6.70 -10.02 -6.54
C ASN A 325 5.22 -9.64 -6.66
N CYS A 326 4.90 -8.35 -6.71
CA CYS A 326 3.56 -7.83 -6.94
C CYS A 326 2.95 -8.30 -8.27
N ILE A 327 3.75 -8.65 -9.28
CA ILE A 327 3.28 -9.24 -10.53
C ILE A 327 2.66 -10.62 -10.26
N LEU A 328 3.28 -11.43 -9.41
CA LEU A 328 2.83 -12.80 -9.09
C LEU A 328 1.70 -12.81 -8.05
N TYR A 329 1.81 -11.99 -7.00
CA TYR A 329 0.94 -12.05 -5.83
C TYR A 329 -0.20 -11.04 -5.83
N ASP A 330 -0.07 -9.96 -6.61
CA ASP A 330 -1.01 -8.83 -6.64
C ASP A 330 -1.51 -8.51 -8.06
N HIS A 331 -1.08 -9.31 -9.06
CA HIS A 331 -1.41 -9.14 -10.49
C HIS A 331 -1.10 -7.74 -11.03
N ALA A 332 -0.06 -7.10 -10.50
CA ALA A 332 0.36 -5.77 -10.92
C ALA A 332 0.96 -5.80 -12.32
N HIS A 333 0.76 -4.70 -13.05
CA HIS A 333 1.43 -4.43 -14.33
C HIS A 333 2.47 -3.34 -14.11
N CYS A 334 3.74 -3.72 -14.13
CA CYS A 334 4.86 -2.81 -13.91
C CYS A 334 5.48 -2.44 -15.25
N LEU A 335 5.32 -1.20 -15.69
CA LEU A 335 5.95 -0.70 -16.91
C LEU A 335 7.06 0.30 -16.55
N PRO A 336 8.24 0.19 -17.18
CA PRO A 336 9.33 1.10 -16.92
C PRO A 336 9.10 2.47 -17.56
N THR A 337 9.64 3.50 -16.93
CA THR A 337 9.95 4.78 -17.55
C THR A 337 11.46 4.89 -17.73
N LEU A 338 11.87 5.59 -18.78
CA LEU A 338 13.29 5.80 -19.06
C LEU A 338 13.84 6.90 -18.16
N HIS A 339 14.98 6.63 -17.51
CA HIS A 339 15.71 7.68 -16.78
C HIS A 339 16.14 8.81 -17.74
N LYS A 340 16.74 8.46 -18.89
CA LYS A 340 17.08 9.43 -19.94
C LYS A 340 15.89 9.58 -20.88
N LYS A 341 15.47 10.81 -21.14
CA LYS A 341 14.45 11.07 -22.17
C LYS A 341 14.95 10.60 -23.53
N SER A 342 14.18 9.74 -24.17
CA SER A 342 14.45 9.36 -25.56
C SER A 342 14.36 10.58 -26.48
N LYS A 343 15.18 10.58 -27.54
CA LYS A 343 15.06 11.60 -28.58
C LYS A 343 13.76 11.38 -29.37
N PRO A 344 13.13 12.43 -29.91
CA PRO A 344 11.86 12.29 -30.63
C PRO A 344 11.88 11.29 -31.78
N ASP A 345 13.03 11.11 -32.43
CA ASP A 345 13.24 10.23 -33.58
C ASP A 345 14.03 8.95 -33.25
N GLU A 346 14.12 8.59 -31.97
CA GLU A 346 14.83 7.40 -31.53
C GLU A 346 14.04 6.13 -31.87
N ALA A 347 14.71 5.18 -32.51
CA ALA A 347 14.09 3.91 -32.90
C ALA A 347 13.71 3.11 -31.66
N MET A 348 12.46 2.62 -31.62
CA MET A 348 11.93 1.78 -30.55
C MET A 348 11.92 0.33 -31.01
N TYR A 349 12.30 -0.58 -30.12
CA TYR A 349 12.37 -2.01 -30.39
C TYR A 349 11.45 -2.79 -29.46
N PRO A 350 10.76 -3.83 -29.96
CA PRO A 350 10.06 -4.75 -29.07
C PRO A 350 11.06 -5.42 -28.12
N CYS A 351 10.73 -5.45 -26.84
CA CYS A 351 11.62 -6.01 -25.84
C CYS A 351 10.86 -6.67 -24.69
N SER A 352 11.57 -7.55 -23.97
CA SER A 352 11.15 -8.13 -22.71
C SER A 352 12.14 -7.78 -21.61
N ILE A 353 11.65 -7.71 -20.34
CA ILE A 353 12.47 -7.37 -19.17
C ILE A 353 12.42 -8.51 -18.18
N TRP A 354 13.59 -8.94 -17.72
CA TRP A 354 13.81 -10.11 -16.87
C TRP A 354 14.58 -9.73 -15.62
N GLY A 355 14.27 -10.41 -14.52
CA GLY A 355 15.03 -10.29 -13.27
C GLY A 355 16.33 -11.09 -13.29
N PRO A 356 17.12 -11.03 -12.18
CA PRO A 356 18.47 -11.57 -12.13
C PRO A 356 18.55 -13.06 -11.77
N THR A 357 17.43 -13.68 -11.33
CA THR A 357 17.47 -15.06 -10.82
C THR A 357 17.58 -16.10 -11.93
N CYS A 358 17.94 -17.31 -11.55
CA CYS A 358 18.06 -18.43 -12.50
C CYS A 358 16.70 -19.08 -12.85
N ASP A 359 15.59 -18.55 -12.35
CA ASP A 359 14.26 -19.10 -12.63
C ASP A 359 13.65 -18.47 -13.89
N GLY A 360 13.09 -19.32 -14.76
CA GLY A 360 12.39 -18.89 -15.98
C GLY A 360 11.10 -18.10 -15.73
N LEU A 361 10.57 -18.08 -14.48
CA LEU A 361 9.44 -17.24 -14.08
C LEU A 361 9.85 -15.78 -13.80
N ASP A 362 11.14 -15.48 -13.71
CA ASP A 362 11.65 -14.17 -13.32
C ASP A 362 11.55 -13.16 -14.48
N ARG A 363 10.35 -13.00 -15.02
CA ARG A 363 10.01 -12.09 -16.10
C ARG A 363 9.13 -10.95 -15.57
N ILE A 364 9.63 -9.72 -15.68
CA ILE A 364 8.96 -8.50 -15.21
C ILE A 364 7.98 -7.99 -16.26
N VAL A 365 8.43 -7.88 -17.51
CA VAL A 365 7.62 -7.41 -18.64
C VAL A 365 7.76 -8.40 -19.79
N GLU A 366 6.64 -8.91 -20.27
CA GLU A 366 6.62 -9.85 -21.39
C GLU A 366 6.92 -9.17 -22.71
N GLN A 367 6.28 -8.01 -22.95
CA GLN A 367 6.48 -7.23 -24.15
C GLN A 367 6.25 -5.75 -23.89
N CYS A 368 7.21 -4.93 -24.25
CA CYS A 368 7.11 -3.46 -24.30
C CYS A 368 8.02 -2.94 -25.43
N ASN A 369 7.95 -1.63 -25.71
CA ASN A 369 8.83 -0.98 -26.66
C ASN A 369 9.76 -0.02 -25.94
N LEU A 370 11.07 -0.23 -26.09
CA LEU A 370 12.12 0.63 -25.55
C LEU A 370 13.13 1.00 -26.64
N PRO A 371 13.86 2.11 -26.50
CA PRO A 371 15.00 2.39 -27.34
C PRO A 371 16.11 1.34 -27.13
N ASP A 372 17.12 1.35 -27.99
CA ASP A 372 18.28 0.46 -27.82
C ASP A 372 19.15 0.90 -26.63
N MET A 373 18.89 0.28 -25.46
CA MET A 373 19.58 0.57 -24.21
C MET A 373 20.84 -0.28 -24.03
N HIS A 374 21.72 0.17 -23.16
CA HIS A 374 23.01 -0.45 -22.88
C HIS A 374 23.05 -1.04 -21.45
N VAL A 375 23.93 -2.01 -21.26
CA VAL A 375 24.27 -2.48 -19.91
C VAL A 375 24.84 -1.30 -19.12
N GLY A 376 24.29 -1.11 -17.91
CA GLY A 376 24.58 0.03 -17.06
C GLY A 376 23.57 1.19 -17.15
N ASP A 377 22.65 1.17 -18.11
CA ASP A 377 21.52 2.11 -18.14
C ASP A 377 20.49 1.76 -17.04
N TRP A 378 19.68 2.74 -16.68
CA TRP A 378 18.71 2.64 -15.59
C TRP A 378 17.27 2.69 -16.10
N LEU A 379 16.42 1.84 -15.51
CA LEU A 379 14.98 1.85 -15.65
C LEU A 379 14.31 2.28 -14.35
N VAL A 380 13.27 3.09 -14.43
CA VAL A 380 12.53 3.64 -13.30
C VAL A 380 11.12 3.09 -13.31
N PHE A 381 10.66 2.60 -12.17
CA PHE A 381 9.29 2.09 -11.98
C PHE A 381 8.61 2.91 -10.89
N GLU A 382 7.57 3.64 -11.25
CA GLU A 382 6.74 4.41 -10.33
C GLU A 382 5.68 3.52 -9.65
N ASN A 383 5.04 3.99 -8.59
CA ASN A 383 3.96 3.32 -7.86
C ASN A 383 4.34 1.95 -7.25
N MET A 384 5.59 1.82 -6.81
CA MET A 384 6.16 0.56 -6.30
C MET A 384 6.14 0.43 -4.77
N GLY A 385 5.17 1.07 -4.07
CA GLY A 385 5.12 1.05 -2.60
C GLY A 385 4.21 -0.02 -1.98
N ALA A 386 3.28 -0.58 -2.75
CA ALA A 386 2.28 -1.51 -2.23
C ALA A 386 2.60 -2.96 -2.61
N TYR A 387 2.67 -3.85 -1.62
CA TYR A 387 2.90 -5.29 -1.79
C TYR A 387 4.17 -5.64 -2.57
N THR A 388 5.20 -4.81 -2.44
CA THR A 388 6.53 -4.97 -3.05
C THR A 388 7.54 -5.37 -1.99
N VAL A 389 8.02 -4.40 -1.21
CA VAL A 389 9.05 -4.60 -0.16
C VAL A 389 8.61 -5.63 0.89
N ALA A 390 7.34 -5.58 1.34
CA ALA A 390 6.83 -6.46 2.39
C ALA A 390 6.80 -7.94 2.01
N ALA A 391 6.64 -8.26 0.72
CA ALA A 391 6.57 -9.65 0.24
C ALA A 391 7.83 -10.11 -0.51
N SER A 392 8.87 -9.28 -0.60
CA SER A 392 10.10 -9.62 -1.30
C SER A 392 10.92 -10.67 -0.53
N SER A 393 11.55 -11.57 -1.28
CA SER A 393 12.45 -12.61 -0.77
C SER A 393 13.90 -12.35 -1.17
N THR A 394 14.80 -13.17 -0.64
CA THR A 394 16.24 -13.18 -0.99
C THR A 394 16.59 -14.44 -1.79
N PHE A 395 15.71 -14.88 -2.67
CA PHE A 395 15.94 -16.05 -3.51
C PHE A 395 17.21 -15.90 -4.35
N ASN A 396 17.98 -16.96 -4.53
CA ASN A 396 19.34 -16.98 -5.10
C ASN A 396 20.38 -16.10 -4.37
N GLY A 397 20.06 -15.58 -3.17
CA GLY A 397 20.97 -14.74 -2.38
C GLY A 397 20.96 -13.26 -2.75
N PHE A 398 20.09 -12.82 -3.69
CA PHE A 398 19.96 -11.40 -4.01
C PHE A 398 19.40 -10.62 -2.82
N GLN A 399 20.02 -9.47 -2.52
CA GLN A 399 19.60 -8.62 -1.42
C GLN A 399 18.42 -7.74 -1.84
N LYS A 400 17.62 -7.32 -0.86
CA LYS A 400 16.55 -6.34 -1.10
C LYS A 400 17.21 -4.99 -1.41
N PRO A 401 16.62 -4.20 -2.35
CA PRO A 401 17.08 -2.85 -2.63
C PRO A 401 17.04 -1.95 -1.39
N ASP A 402 18.02 -1.07 -1.25
CA ASP A 402 18.02 -0.02 -0.23
C ASP A 402 16.91 0.99 -0.47
N ILE A 403 16.37 1.58 0.60
CA ILE A 403 15.29 2.55 0.53
C ILE A 403 15.79 3.91 1.05
N HIS A 404 15.76 4.92 0.19
CA HIS A 404 16.06 6.30 0.54
C HIS A 404 14.76 7.04 0.87
N TYR A 405 14.53 7.26 2.16
CA TYR A 405 13.36 8.02 2.63
C TYR A 405 13.62 9.51 2.57
N VAL A 406 12.70 10.25 1.98
CA VAL A 406 12.82 11.70 1.82
C VAL A 406 11.53 12.41 2.20
N ILE A 407 11.67 13.64 2.71
CA ILE A 407 10.53 14.51 3.02
C ILE A 407 10.95 15.99 2.93
N SER A 408 10.08 16.86 2.45
CA SER A 408 10.34 18.29 2.51
C SER A 408 10.19 18.84 3.94
N ARG A 409 10.96 19.88 4.30
CA ARG A 409 10.85 20.52 5.63
C ARG A 409 9.44 21.01 5.96
N PRO A 410 8.70 21.66 5.03
CA PRO A 410 7.32 22.07 5.30
C PRO A 410 6.40 20.86 5.56
N ALA A 411 6.54 19.77 4.79
CA ALA A 411 5.75 18.56 5.01
C ALA A 411 6.02 17.93 6.40
N TRP A 412 7.30 17.86 6.80
CA TRP A 412 7.65 17.34 8.12
C TRP A 412 7.11 18.22 9.26
N GLN A 413 7.21 19.54 9.14
CA GLN A 413 6.61 20.45 10.11
C GLN A 413 5.10 20.23 10.24
N HIS A 414 4.41 19.97 9.14
CA HIS A 414 2.99 19.66 9.15
C HIS A 414 2.69 18.34 9.88
N VAL A 415 3.49 17.28 9.64
CA VAL A 415 3.38 16.00 10.39
C VAL A 415 3.56 16.25 11.89
N GLN A 416 4.58 17.01 12.29
CA GLN A 416 4.82 17.36 13.70
C GLN A 416 3.67 18.18 14.31
N GLN A 417 3.08 19.08 13.55
CA GLN A 417 1.94 19.88 13.98
C GLN A 417 0.71 18.99 14.25
N ILE A 418 0.38 18.08 13.34
CA ILE A 418 -0.72 17.10 13.53
C ILE A 418 -0.46 16.25 14.79
N CYS A 419 0.77 15.73 14.91
CA CYS A 419 1.17 14.92 16.07
C CYS A 419 1.01 15.66 17.41
N SER A 420 1.37 16.95 17.46
CA SER A 420 1.31 17.76 18.68
C SER A 420 -0.10 18.17 19.10
N GLN A 421 -0.99 18.33 18.13
CA GLN A 421 -2.37 18.79 18.39
C GLN A 421 -3.31 17.66 18.85
N GLY A 422 -2.94 16.40 18.66
CA GLY A 422 -3.73 15.24 19.09
C GLY A 422 -5.16 15.18 18.54
N LEU A 423 -5.47 15.89 17.44
CA LEU A 423 -6.81 16.16 16.96
C LEU A 423 -7.12 15.42 15.65
N PRO A 424 -8.37 14.97 15.46
CA PRO A 424 -8.91 14.77 14.12
C PRO A 424 -8.89 16.12 13.38
N LEU A 425 -8.43 16.13 12.12
CA LEU A 425 -8.34 17.32 11.28
C LEU A 425 -9.68 18.09 11.24
N PRO A 426 -9.70 19.42 11.46
CA PRO A 426 -10.91 20.20 11.31
C PRO A 426 -11.36 20.18 9.84
N ALA A 427 -12.64 19.93 9.62
CA ALA A 427 -13.28 20.12 8.32
C ALA A 427 -13.19 21.59 7.91
N GLY A 428 -12.37 21.89 6.93
CA GLY A 428 -12.24 23.22 6.32
C GLY A 428 -11.14 24.07 6.90
N THR A 429 -9.97 23.99 6.30
CA THR A 429 -8.97 25.02 5.98
C THR A 429 -7.61 24.35 5.76
N CYS A 430 -7.27 24.07 4.54
CA CYS A 430 -5.89 23.96 4.06
C CYS A 430 -5.90 24.16 2.56
N THR A 431 -5.78 25.40 2.13
CA THR A 431 -5.27 25.73 0.81
C THR A 431 -3.75 25.65 0.92
N LEU A 432 -3.18 24.50 0.62
CA LEU A 432 -1.78 24.45 0.21
C LEU A 432 -1.77 24.74 -1.29
N ASP A 433 -1.61 26.01 -1.64
CA ASP A 433 -1.18 26.40 -2.99
C ASP A 433 0.24 25.86 -3.17
N VAL A 434 0.34 24.72 -3.85
CA VAL A 434 1.61 24.25 -4.39
C VAL A 434 1.82 25.02 -5.69
N PRO A 435 2.85 25.89 -5.81
CA PRO A 435 3.11 26.57 -7.06
C PRO A 435 3.41 25.55 -8.14
N ALA A 436 2.67 25.62 -9.24
CA ALA A 436 3.02 24.92 -10.47
C ALA A 436 4.37 25.45 -10.94
N CYS A 437 5.40 24.61 -10.98
CA CYS A 437 6.71 24.95 -11.52
C CYS A 437 6.60 25.15 -13.03
N CYS A 438 6.45 26.40 -13.47
CA CYS A 438 6.86 26.86 -14.79
C CYS A 438 8.37 27.04 -14.81
N GLY A 439 9.04 26.46 -15.80
CA GLY A 439 10.49 26.49 -15.95
C GLY A 439 11.07 27.90 -16.10
N ARG A 440 12.27 28.06 -15.59
CA ARG A 440 13.30 28.98 -16.07
C ARG A 440 14.68 28.38 -15.81
N GLU A 441 15.44 28.31 -16.87
CA GLU A 441 16.88 28.04 -16.85
C GLU A 441 17.63 29.16 -16.11
N SER A 442 18.57 28.81 -15.24
CA SER A 442 19.90 29.47 -15.20
C SER A 442 20.81 28.98 -14.07
N ASN A 443 22.02 28.63 -14.47
CA ASN A 443 23.33 28.69 -13.79
C ASN A 443 23.68 27.68 -12.69
N LEU A 444 24.68 26.87 -13.10
CA LEU A 444 25.49 25.94 -12.33
C LEU A 444 26.22 26.63 -11.16
N GLU A 445 25.94 26.14 -9.94
CA GLU A 445 26.90 26.13 -8.84
C GLU A 445 26.90 24.72 -8.23
N LEU A 446 28.08 24.22 -7.87
CA LEU A 446 28.32 22.85 -7.41
C LEU A 446 27.58 22.57 -6.09
N PRO A 447 26.92 21.40 -5.94
CA PRO A 447 26.09 21.12 -4.76
C PRO A 447 26.94 20.79 -3.53
N VAL A 448 26.58 21.42 -2.44
CA VAL A 448 26.98 21.06 -1.07
C VAL A 448 26.20 19.80 -0.67
N LYS A 449 26.87 18.82 -0.08
CA LYS A 449 26.25 17.55 0.38
C LYS A 449 25.02 17.81 1.24
N PRO A 450 23.92 17.04 1.08
CA PRO A 450 22.75 17.17 1.92
C PRO A 450 23.10 16.89 3.39
N ALA A 451 22.61 17.72 4.30
CA ALA A 451 22.81 17.55 5.72
C ALA A 451 21.87 16.46 6.24
N GLN A 452 22.43 15.39 6.76
CA GLN A 452 21.68 14.39 7.53
C GLN A 452 21.20 15.01 8.83
N ALA A 453 19.89 15.06 9.06
CA ALA A 453 19.32 15.51 10.32
C ALA A 453 19.04 14.27 11.21
N ARG A 454 19.74 14.17 12.33
CA ARG A 454 19.36 13.28 13.42
C ARG A 454 18.30 14.01 14.25
N VAL A 455 17.14 13.39 14.35
CA VAL A 455 16.06 13.91 15.22
C VAL A 455 16.10 13.12 16.52
N LEU A 456 16.31 13.84 17.60
CA LEU A 456 16.24 13.31 18.97
C LEU A 456 14.80 13.04 19.40
#